data_4a9565b2f505b0769899871e346d3c4e
#
_entry.id   4a9565b2f505b0769899871e346d3c4e
#
_cell.length_a   1.000
_cell.length_b   1.000
_cell.length_c   1.000
_cell.angle_alpha   90.00
_cell.angle_beta   90.00
_cell.angle_gamma   90.00
#
_symmetry.space_group_name_H-M   'P 1'
#
loop_
_entity.id
_entity.type
_entity.pdbx_description
1 polymer ?
#
loop_
_entity_poly.entity_id
_entity_poly.type
_entity_poly.pdbx_seq_one_letter_code
_entity_poly.pdbx_strand_id
1 'polypeptide(L)'
;MTRLMKRIFTILVIAAAMIVAASCEKYEDGKPSKDVRSEFARMYPGAWDVEWERYGDGNWVVSFETGKRPDGTDHKAFYDRNGNWVQTITDVLLADVPQNIKNYLQESEYAQAQFEDYDAEYYETQAGDNFYRFDLVMGGRDIEVDVNTNGEVTPARYGYF
;
A
#
# COMPACT_ATOMS: atom_id res chain seq x y z
N MET A 1 19.08 -7.07 62.44
CA MET A 1 20.03 -6.95 61.28
C MET A 1 19.24 -7.17 60.02
N THR A 2 18.94 -6.08 59.38
CA THR A 2 18.02 -5.94 58.24
C THR A 2 18.64 -6.48 57.00
N ARG A 3 17.97 -7.43 56.41
CA ARG A 3 18.24 -7.83 55.02
C ARG A 3 17.76 -6.75 54.07
N LEU A 4 18.61 -5.77 53.85
CA LEU A 4 18.39 -4.82 52.78
C LEU A 4 18.73 -5.53 51.49
N MET A 5 17.69 -6.11 50.94
CA MET A 5 17.73 -6.79 49.67
C MET A 5 18.18 -5.85 48.60
N LYS A 6 19.26 -6.20 47.99
CA LYS A 6 19.68 -5.74 46.69
C LYS A 6 18.57 -6.03 45.68
N ARG A 7 17.61 -5.13 45.56
CA ARG A 7 16.79 -5.05 44.37
C ARG A 7 17.63 -4.33 43.33
N ILE A 8 18.52 -5.09 42.71
CA ILE A 8 19.09 -4.71 41.43
C ILE A 8 17.89 -4.68 40.49
N PHE A 9 17.39 -3.48 40.25
CA PHE A 9 16.56 -3.22 39.13
C PHE A 9 17.42 -3.48 37.89
N THR A 10 17.40 -4.73 37.44
CA THR A 10 17.81 -5.05 36.09
C THR A 10 16.76 -4.42 35.21
N ILE A 11 17.01 -3.16 34.85
CA ILE A 11 16.36 -2.53 33.70
C ILE A 11 16.83 -3.36 32.52
N LEU A 12 16.02 -4.37 32.19
CA LEU A 12 16.13 -5.05 30.92
C LEU A 12 15.72 -4.01 29.89
N VAL A 13 16.70 -3.24 29.45
CA VAL A 13 16.59 -2.50 28.21
C VAL A 13 16.47 -3.59 27.14
N ILE A 14 15.22 -3.95 26.84
CA ILE A 14 14.90 -4.61 25.61
C ILE A 14 15.18 -3.54 24.55
N ALA A 15 16.43 -3.44 24.17
CA ALA A 15 16.75 -2.95 22.86
C ALA A 15 16.04 -3.94 21.92
N ALA A 16 14.83 -3.57 21.50
CA ALA A 16 14.26 -4.14 20.31
C ALA A 16 15.30 -3.82 19.23
N ALA A 17 16.22 -4.75 19.03
CA ALA A 17 16.99 -4.81 17.82
C ALA A 17 15.92 -4.92 16.73
N MET A 18 15.55 -3.78 16.16
CA MET A 18 14.97 -3.78 14.84
C MET A 18 16.04 -4.46 13.98
N ILE A 19 15.81 -5.74 13.76
CA ILE A 19 16.46 -6.43 12.68
C ILE A 19 15.87 -5.74 11.46
N VAL A 20 16.51 -4.66 11.06
CA VAL A 20 16.41 -4.16 9.71
C VAL A 20 16.97 -5.33 8.91
N ALA A 21 16.11 -6.27 8.55
CA ALA A 21 16.42 -7.15 7.45
C ALA A 21 16.81 -6.17 6.36
N ALA A 22 18.10 -6.14 6.02
CA ALA A 22 18.58 -5.38 4.90
C ALA A 22 17.90 -6.01 3.68
N SER A 23 16.68 -5.56 3.38
CA SER A 23 16.11 -5.76 2.08
C SER A 23 17.08 -5.00 1.19
N CYS A 24 17.68 -5.69 0.24
CA CYS A 24 18.46 -5.02 -0.78
C CYS A 24 17.50 -4.10 -1.52
N GLU A 25 17.44 -2.84 -1.09
CA GLU A 25 16.69 -1.83 -1.84
C GLU A 25 17.33 -1.72 -3.22
N LYS A 26 16.52 -1.86 -4.25
CA LYS A 26 16.93 -1.70 -5.65
C LYS A 26 16.62 -0.26 -6.07
N TYR A 27 17.45 0.30 -6.92
CA TYR A 27 17.32 1.66 -7.43
C TYR A 27 17.59 1.65 -8.93
N GLU A 28 16.57 1.80 -9.75
CA GLU A 28 16.72 1.80 -11.20
C GLU A 28 17.18 3.18 -11.71
N ASP A 29 16.55 4.26 -11.26
CA ASP A 29 16.75 5.62 -11.76
C ASP A 29 17.42 6.56 -10.75
N GLY A 30 18.28 6.03 -9.91
CA GLY A 30 18.93 6.78 -8.85
C GLY A 30 18.21 6.64 -7.52
N LYS A 31 18.72 7.32 -6.50
CA LYS A 31 18.31 7.13 -5.11
C LYS A 31 17.47 8.30 -4.61
N PRO A 32 16.28 8.09 -4.03
CA PRO A 32 15.52 9.14 -3.37
C PRO A 32 16.31 9.78 -2.22
N SER A 33 15.90 10.98 -1.82
CA SER A 33 16.50 11.65 -0.66
C SER A 33 16.38 10.80 0.60
N LYS A 34 17.21 11.09 1.59
CA LYS A 34 17.15 10.39 2.87
C LYS A 34 15.78 10.58 3.54
N ASP A 35 15.19 11.75 3.40
CA ASP A 35 13.92 12.09 4.05
C ASP A 35 12.77 11.26 3.47
N VAL A 36 12.68 11.11 2.14
CA VAL A 36 11.70 10.24 1.45
C VAL A 36 11.84 8.80 1.92
N ARG A 37 13.06 8.26 1.93
CA ARG A 37 13.30 6.87 2.37
C ARG A 37 13.01 6.66 3.86
N SER A 38 13.28 7.67 4.69
CA SER A 38 12.95 7.61 6.13
C SER A 38 11.45 7.65 6.37
N GLU A 39 10.71 8.44 5.60
CA GLU A 39 9.25 8.49 5.65
C GLU A 39 8.65 7.15 5.21
N PHE A 40 9.14 6.59 4.10
CA PHE A 40 8.75 5.26 3.65
C PHE A 40 8.97 4.19 4.74
N ALA A 41 10.17 4.15 5.31
CA ALA A 41 10.51 3.18 6.35
C ALA A 41 9.65 3.35 7.63
N ARG A 42 9.20 4.59 7.91
CA ARG A 42 8.29 4.88 9.02
C ARG A 42 6.87 4.38 8.74
N MET A 43 6.39 4.55 7.50
CA MET A 43 5.05 4.10 7.08
C MET A 43 4.98 2.57 6.94
N TYR A 44 6.03 1.96 6.42
CA TYR A 44 6.07 0.53 6.09
C TYR A 44 7.25 -0.18 6.75
N PRO A 45 7.28 -0.30 8.08
CA PRO A 45 8.43 -0.85 8.80
C PRO A 45 8.70 -2.33 8.54
N GLY A 46 7.73 -3.03 7.93
CA GLY A 46 7.85 -4.45 7.55
C GLY A 46 8.04 -4.68 6.06
N ALA A 47 8.28 -3.62 5.28
CA ALA A 47 8.45 -3.72 3.84
C ALA A 47 9.69 -4.56 3.47
N TRP A 48 9.55 -5.36 2.42
CA TRP A 48 10.64 -6.13 1.83
C TRP A 48 10.49 -6.14 0.31
N ASP A 49 11.51 -6.59 -0.41
CA ASP A 49 11.65 -6.49 -1.87
C ASP A 49 11.39 -5.07 -2.41
N VAL A 50 12.06 -4.10 -1.81
CA VAL A 50 11.84 -2.67 -2.04
C VAL A 50 12.57 -2.22 -3.30
N GLU A 51 11.85 -1.67 -4.25
CA GLU A 51 12.37 -1.20 -5.54
C GLU A 51 11.88 0.23 -5.83
N TRP A 52 12.84 1.14 -6.05
CA TRP A 52 12.59 2.56 -6.26
C TRP A 52 12.81 2.95 -7.71
N GLU A 53 11.84 3.63 -8.29
CA GLU A 53 11.89 4.16 -9.64
C GLU A 53 11.52 5.65 -9.67
N ARG A 54 11.99 6.37 -10.66
CA ARG A 54 11.50 7.72 -10.94
C ARG A 54 10.21 7.64 -11.73
N TYR A 55 9.27 8.52 -11.35
CA TYR A 55 8.00 8.64 -12.04
C TYR A 55 7.77 10.09 -12.47
N GLY A 56 7.58 10.30 -13.78
CA GLY A 56 7.36 11.64 -14.34
C GLY A 56 8.46 12.65 -13.96
N ASP A 57 8.08 13.90 -13.75
CA ASP A 57 9.01 15.02 -13.52
C ASP A 57 9.50 15.09 -12.06
N GLY A 58 10.28 14.09 -11.65
CA GLY A 58 10.99 14.08 -10.37
C GLY A 58 10.21 13.48 -9.21
N ASN A 59 9.06 12.89 -9.45
CA ASN A 59 8.33 12.07 -8.49
C ASN A 59 9.02 10.70 -8.30
N TRP A 60 8.64 9.98 -7.25
CA TRP A 60 9.13 8.65 -6.96
C TRP A 60 7.99 7.66 -6.79
N VAL A 61 8.18 6.47 -7.30
CA VAL A 61 7.38 5.30 -6.95
C VAL A 61 8.26 4.27 -6.29
N VAL A 62 7.73 3.60 -5.29
CA VAL A 62 8.38 2.47 -4.64
C VAL A 62 7.44 1.28 -4.67
N SER A 63 7.88 0.20 -5.30
CA SER A 63 7.23 -1.11 -5.26
C SER A 63 7.82 -1.89 -4.09
N PHE A 64 6.99 -2.57 -3.32
CA PHE A 64 7.42 -3.33 -2.16
C PHE A 64 6.36 -4.35 -1.75
N GLU A 65 6.77 -5.31 -0.95
CA GLU A 65 5.86 -6.27 -0.36
C GLU A 65 5.79 -6.12 1.17
N THR A 66 4.66 -6.53 1.75
CA THR A 66 4.49 -6.67 3.19
C THR A 66 3.94 -8.05 3.55
N GLY A 67 3.94 -8.40 4.84
CA GLY A 67 3.42 -9.68 5.30
C GLY A 67 4.47 -10.78 5.30
N LYS A 68 4.02 -12.01 5.10
CA LYS A 68 4.87 -13.21 5.28
C LYS A 68 5.50 -13.63 3.96
N ARG A 69 6.82 -13.74 3.94
CA ARG A 69 7.56 -14.30 2.79
C ARG A 69 7.25 -15.78 2.60
N PRO A 70 7.22 -16.32 1.35
CA PRO A 70 7.44 -15.61 0.09
C PRO A 70 6.18 -14.92 -0.48
N ASP A 71 5.00 -15.22 0.07
CA ASP A 71 3.70 -14.79 -0.46
C ASP A 71 3.25 -13.51 0.29
N GLY A 72 3.88 -12.39 -0.02
CA GLY A 72 3.53 -11.07 0.51
C GLY A 72 2.32 -10.46 -0.17
N THR A 73 1.93 -9.29 0.30
CA THR A 73 0.98 -8.40 -0.37
C THR A 73 1.78 -7.35 -1.11
N ASP A 74 1.49 -7.16 -2.39
CA ASP A 74 2.15 -6.19 -3.26
C ASP A 74 1.60 -4.79 -3.03
N HIS A 75 2.51 -3.82 -3.04
CA HIS A 75 2.19 -2.41 -2.87
C HIS A 75 3.01 -1.53 -3.81
N LYS A 76 2.42 -0.38 -4.18
CA LYS A 76 3.13 0.74 -4.82
C LYS A 76 2.82 2.03 -4.07
N ALA A 77 3.82 2.67 -3.49
CA ALA A 77 3.64 3.98 -2.86
C ALA A 77 4.28 5.08 -3.71
N PHE A 78 3.57 6.19 -3.83
CA PHE A 78 3.93 7.33 -4.68
C PHE A 78 4.30 8.53 -3.82
N TYR A 79 5.39 9.19 -4.18
CA TYR A 79 5.90 10.40 -3.53
C TYR A 79 6.09 11.51 -4.57
N ASP A 80 5.67 12.71 -4.23
CA ASP A 80 5.88 13.86 -5.10
C ASP A 80 7.37 14.26 -5.16
N ARG A 81 7.72 15.20 -6.04
CA ARG A 81 9.09 15.72 -6.17
C ARG A 81 9.63 16.40 -4.91
N ASN A 82 8.76 16.80 -3.97
CA ASN A 82 9.14 17.38 -2.69
C ASN A 82 9.34 16.30 -1.62
N GLY A 83 9.01 15.04 -1.94
CA GLY A 83 9.13 13.90 -1.04
C GLY A 83 7.92 13.63 -0.17
N ASN A 84 6.79 14.30 -0.42
CA ASN A 84 5.55 14.02 0.29
C ASN A 84 4.91 12.75 -0.28
N TRP A 85 4.40 11.89 0.59
CA TRP A 85 3.57 10.78 0.20
C TRP A 85 2.26 11.28 -0.42
N VAL A 86 1.87 10.66 -1.52
CA VAL A 86 0.66 11.03 -2.30
C VAL A 86 -0.40 9.95 -2.16
N GLN A 87 -0.03 8.72 -2.44
CA GLN A 87 -0.94 7.57 -2.37
C GLN A 87 -0.17 6.27 -2.27
N THR A 88 -0.89 5.21 -1.87
CA THR A 88 -0.43 3.82 -1.96
C THR A 88 -1.49 2.97 -2.63
N ILE A 89 -1.06 2.15 -3.56
CA ILE A 89 -1.88 1.12 -4.19
C ILE A 89 -1.50 -0.20 -3.55
N THR A 90 -2.49 -1.00 -3.21
CA THR A 90 -2.32 -2.32 -2.60
C THR A 90 -3.15 -3.33 -3.38
N ASP A 91 -2.53 -4.43 -3.80
CA ASP A 91 -3.26 -5.54 -4.42
C ASP A 91 -4.03 -6.31 -3.35
N VAL A 92 -5.32 -6.44 -3.54
CA VAL A 92 -6.26 -7.05 -2.56
C VAL A 92 -7.05 -8.16 -3.25
N LEU A 93 -7.00 -9.37 -2.71
CA LEU A 93 -7.84 -10.45 -3.24
C LEU A 93 -9.32 -10.06 -3.18
N LEU A 94 -10.10 -10.38 -4.22
CA LEU A 94 -11.55 -10.12 -4.24
C LEU A 94 -12.27 -10.74 -3.03
N ALA A 95 -11.75 -11.84 -2.49
CA ALA A 95 -12.29 -12.46 -1.28
C ALA A 95 -12.18 -11.54 -0.06
N ASP A 96 -11.13 -10.72 0.01
CA ASP A 96 -10.81 -9.83 1.14
C ASP A 96 -11.40 -8.42 0.96
N VAL A 97 -11.88 -8.08 -0.23
CA VAL A 97 -12.60 -6.81 -0.46
C VAL A 97 -13.87 -6.79 0.40
N PRO A 98 -14.13 -5.69 1.15
CA PRO A 98 -15.31 -5.56 2.00
C PRO A 98 -16.61 -5.79 1.23
N GLN A 99 -17.56 -6.51 1.84
CA GLN A 99 -18.81 -6.90 1.16
C GLN A 99 -19.66 -5.69 0.75
N ASN A 100 -19.64 -4.61 1.52
CA ASN A 100 -20.36 -3.38 1.16
C ASN A 100 -19.83 -2.75 -0.13
N ILE A 101 -18.53 -2.81 -0.38
CA ILE A 101 -17.90 -2.31 -1.63
C ILE A 101 -18.41 -3.14 -2.82
N LYS A 102 -18.41 -4.48 -2.68
CA LYS A 102 -18.96 -5.38 -3.71
C LYS A 102 -20.44 -5.15 -3.95
N ASN A 103 -21.20 -4.85 -2.89
CA ASN A 103 -22.64 -4.55 -3.01
C ASN A 103 -22.88 -3.25 -3.79
N TYR A 104 -22.09 -2.19 -3.54
CA TYR A 104 -22.20 -0.93 -4.31
C TYR A 104 -22.00 -1.18 -5.80
N LEU A 105 -21.02 -1.99 -6.17
CA LEU A 105 -20.78 -2.36 -7.57
C LEU A 105 -21.99 -3.14 -8.15
N GLN A 106 -22.54 -4.10 -7.39
CA GLN A 106 -23.69 -4.90 -7.81
C GLN A 106 -25.01 -4.09 -7.92
N GLU A 107 -25.12 -2.98 -7.23
CA GLU A 107 -26.26 -2.07 -7.25
C GLU A 107 -26.10 -0.93 -8.28
N SER A 108 -24.98 -0.88 -8.98
CA SER A 108 -24.65 0.15 -9.96
C SER A 108 -25.01 -0.26 -11.41
N GLU A 109 -24.73 0.61 -12.36
CA GLU A 109 -24.82 0.30 -13.79
C GLU A 109 -23.88 -0.83 -14.25
N TYR A 110 -22.87 -1.17 -13.44
CA TYR A 110 -21.91 -2.24 -13.69
C TYR A 110 -22.33 -3.61 -13.12
N ALA A 111 -23.54 -3.75 -12.61
CA ALA A 111 -24.05 -4.98 -11.99
C ALA A 111 -23.97 -6.24 -12.87
N GLN A 112 -23.92 -6.08 -14.19
CA GLN A 112 -23.81 -7.17 -15.15
C GLN A 112 -22.37 -7.43 -15.63
N ALA A 113 -21.40 -6.63 -15.17
CA ALA A 113 -19.99 -6.84 -15.49
C ALA A 113 -19.46 -8.07 -14.74
N GLN A 114 -18.46 -8.70 -15.31
CA GLN A 114 -17.74 -9.81 -14.70
C GLN A 114 -16.37 -9.33 -14.28
N PHE A 115 -15.89 -9.78 -13.14
CA PHE A 115 -14.50 -9.54 -12.73
C PHE A 115 -13.57 -10.22 -13.73
N GLU A 116 -12.55 -9.52 -14.19
CA GLU A 116 -11.54 -10.06 -15.08
C GLU A 116 -10.56 -10.92 -14.30
N ASP A 117 -10.12 -10.42 -13.13
CA ASP A 117 -9.16 -11.05 -12.25
C ASP A 117 -9.73 -11.45 -10.89
N TYR A 118 -8.92 -12.10 -10.05
CA TYR A 118 -9.27 -12.52 -8.70
C TYR A 118 -8.87 -11.52 -7.62
N ASP A 119 -8.40 -10.36 -8.01
CA ASP A 119 -7.96 -9.27 -7.17
C ASP A 119 -8.59 -7.93 -7.57
N ALA A 120 -8.32 -6.93 -6.77
CA ALA A 120 -8.65 -5.53 -6.99
C ALA A 120 -7.51 -4.68 -6.42
N GLU A 121 -7.36 -3.47 -6.89
CA GLU A 121 -6.44 -2.50 -6.33
C GLU A 121 -7.13 -1.62 -5.27
N TYR A 122 -6.58 -1.54 -4.08
CA TYR A 122 -7.01 -0.58 -3.06
C TYR A 122 -6.12 0.66 -3.09
N TYR A 123 -6.72 1.81 -3.32
CA TYR A 123 -6.07 3.11 -3.35
C TYR A 123 -6.28 3.81 -2.01
N GLU A 124 -5.19 4.01 -1.26
CA GLU A 124 -5.14 4.88 -0.11
C GLU A 124 -4.52 6.21 -0.54
N THR A 125 -5.24 7.33 -0.38
CA THR A 125 -4.82 8.64 -0.85
C THR A 125 -4.54 9.60 0.30
N GLN A 126 -3.64 10.57 0.09
CA GLN A 126 -3.33 11.61 1.07
C GLN A 126 -4.58 12.44 1.45
N ALA A 127 -5.51 12.61 0.51
CA ALA A 127 -6.76 13.34 0.74
C ALA A 127 -7.77 12.55 1.58
N GLY A 128 -7.58 11.23 1.73
CA GLY A 128 -8.50 10.34 2.42
C GLY A 128 -9.67 9.86 1.56
N ASP A 129 -9.69 10.20 0.29
CA ASP A 129 -10.68 9.72 -0.69
C ASP A 129 -10.26 8.34 -1.20
N ASN A 130 -10.34 7.35 -0.32
CA ASN A 130 -9.89 5.99 -0.61
C ASN A 130 -10.94 5.22 -1.41
N PHE A 131 -10.49 4.36 -2.32
CA PHE A 131 -11.37 3.59 -3.19
C PHE A 131 -10.74 2.25 -3.59
N TYR A 132 -11.58 1.36 -4.10
CA TYR A 132 -11.18 0.12 -4.75
C TYR A 132 -11.35 0.27 -6.25
N ARG A 133 -10.38 -0.15 -7.02
CA ARG A 133 -10.43 -0.26 -8.48
C ARG A 133 -10.60 -1.72 -8.87
N PHE A 134 -11.52 -1.96 -9.77
CA PHE A 134 -11.84 -3.29 -10.29
C PHE A 134 -11.64 -3.32 -11.79
N ASP A 135 -10.94 -4.36 -12.26
CA ASP A 135 -10.88 -4.72 -13.67
C ASP A 135 -12.08 -5.62 -14.00
N LEU A 136 -12.91 -5.15 -14.91
CA LEU A 136 -14.18 -5.76 -15.25
C LEU A 136 -14.30 -5.97 -16.75
N VAL A 137 -15.08 -6.99 -17.15
CA VAL A 137 -15.51 -7.20 -18.52
C VAL A 137 -17.02 -6.94 -18.64
N MET A 138 -17.41 -5.99 -19.48
CA MET A 138 -18.80 -5.66 -19.74
C MET A 138 -19.08 -5.57 -21.24
N GLY A 139 -20.00 -6.41 -21.73
CA GLY A 139 -20.33 -6.46 -23.15
C GLY A 139 -19.12 -6.81 -24.07
N GLY A 140 -18.17 -7.62 -23.54
CA GLY A 140 -16.97 -8.04 -24.25
C GLY A 140 -15.89 -6.93 -24.36
N ARG A 141 -15.94 -5.95 -23.48
CA ARG A 141 -14.94 -4.87 -23.35
C ARG A 141 -14.40 -4.82 -21.94
N ASP A 142 -13.11 -4.63 -21.82
CA ASP A 142 -12.43 -4.39 -20.58
C ASP A 142 -12.72 -2.96 -20.13
N ILE A 143 -13.08 -2.81 -18.88
CA ILE A 143 -13.37 -1.53 -18.23
C ILE A 143 -12.79 -1.54 -16.82
N GLU A 144 -12.32 -0.39 -16.36
CA GLU A 144 -11.91 -0.19 -14.98
C GLU A 144 -12.93 0.69 -14.25
N VAL A 145 -13.29 0.29 -13.04
CA VAL A 145 -14.33 0.96 -12.24
C VAL A 145 -13.82 1.21 -10.83
N ASP A 146 -13.93 2.45 -10.38
CA ASP A 146 -13.60 2.87 -9.02
C ASP A 146 -14.85 2.84 -8.13
N VAL A 147 -14.72 2.23 -6.96
CA VAL A 147 -15.76 2.21 -5.92
C VAL A 147 -15.18 2.79 -4.64
N ASN A 148 -15.63 3.98 -4.23
CA ASN A 148 -15.15 4.59 -3.01
C ASN A 148 -15.86 4.04 -1.76
N THR A 149 -15.32 4.37 -0.59
CA THR A 149 -15.86 3.89 0.70
C THR A 149 -17.24 4.47 1.05
N ASN A 150 -17.68 5.50 0.33
CA ASN A 150 -18.99 6.14 0.50
C ASN A 150 -20.08 5.55 -0.43
N GLY A 151 -19.71 4.61 -1.31
CA GLY A 151 -20.62 3.93 -2.22
C GLY A 151 -20.78 4.60 -3.59
N GLU A 152 -19.93 5.59 -3.91
CA GLU A 152 -19.89 6.15 -5.26
C GLU A 152 -19.16 5.18 -6.19
N VAL A 153 -19.75 4.88 -7.34
CA VAL A 153 -19.23 3.99 -8.36
C VAL A 153 -19.01 4.80 -9.63
N THR A 154 -17.78 4.87 -10.12
CA THR A 154 -17.43 5.69 -11.28
C THR A 154 -16.45 4.97 -12.22
N PRO A 155 -16.44 5.27 -13.53
CA PRO A 155 -15.37 4.82 -14.39
C PRO A 155 -14.01 5.29 -13.85
N ALA A 156 -13.01 4.43 -13.92
CA ALA A 156 -11.68 4.76 -13.45
C ALA A 156 -11.12 5.99 -14.16
N ARG A 157 -10.51 6.87 -13.38
CA ARG A 157 -9.80 8.04 -13.92
C ARG A 157 -8.33 7.67 -14.07
N TYR A 158 -7.84 7.69 -15.30
CA TYR A 158 -6.42 7.48 -15.56
C TYR A 158 -5.62 8.68 -15.08
N GLY A 159 -4.61 8.42 -14.28
CA GLY A 159 -3.65 9.41 -13.78
C GLY A 159 -3.36 9.21 -12.29
N TYR A 160 -2.08 9.09 -11.98
CA TYR A 160 -1.62 8.93 -10.59
C TYR A 160 -1.36 10.29 -9.90
N PHE A 161 -1.51 11.43 -10.64
CA PHE A 161 -1.27 12.79 -10.16
C PHE A 161 -2.20 13.79 -10.84
#